data_23571fed38411f01bb419de4ea49d504
#
_entry.id   23571fed38411f01bb419de4ea49d504
#
_cell.length_a   1.000
_cell.length_b   1.000
_cell.length_c   1.000
_cell.angle_alpha   90.00
_cell.angle_beta   90.00
_cell.angle_gamma   90.00
#
_symmetry.space_group_name_H-M   'P 1'
#
loop_
_entity.id
_entity.type
_entity.pdbx_description
1 polymer ?
#
loop_
_entity_poly.entity_id
_entity_poly.type
_entity_poly.pdbx_seq_one_letter_code
_entity_poly.pdbx_strand_id
1 'polypeptide(L)'
;AGVIKESQYPFGKGLFEIKTGIGRKKGLTKKQLKAIFDYKSENETTNRYKDLWIFIYLCNGINPTDMLKLKFSDIVDGEICFVRQKTERTTKNRKEIRAVVSSQLQTIIDKWGNKPLPDNYIFPYMKGHETAIERKAIVRDVVKRINKRMKLIGEELGIGNITTYI
;
A
#
# COMPACT_ATOMS: atom_id res chain seq x y z
N ALA A 1 28.48 -19.94 -18.65
CA ALA A 1 29.16 -19.36 -19.82
C ALA A 1 28.67 -17.93 -19.98
N GLY A 2 29.56 -16.93 -19.86
CA GLY A 2 29.22 -15.53 -20.06
C GLY A 2 28.90 -15.26 -21.52
N VAL A 3 27.75 -14.69 -21.80
CA VAL A 3 27.28 -14.39 -23.16
C VAL A 3 28.05 -13.21 -23.76
N ILE A 4 28.63 -12.34 -22.91
CA ILE A 4 29.47 -11.20 -23.30
C ILE A 4 30.75 -11.16 -22.46
N LYS A 5 31.83 -10.70 -23.07
CA LYS A 5 33.10 -10.50 -22.37
C LYS A 5 32.97 -9.32 -21.41
N GLU A 6 33.66 -9.35 -20.27
CA GLU A 6 33.62 -8.30 -19.26
C GLU A 6 33.97 -6.91 -19.84
N SER A 7 34.91 -6.87 -20.81
CA SER A 7 35.27 -5.67 -21.57
C SER A 7 34.17 -5.11 -22.47
N GLN A 8 33.13 -5.87 -22.75
CA GLN A 8 31.97 -5.48 -23.57
C GLN A 8 30.76 -5.06 -22.70
N TYR A 9 30.89 -5.14 -21.37
CA TYR A 9 29.82 -4.73 -20.47
C TYR A 9 29.72 -3.21 -20.45
N PRO A 10 28.56 -2.63 -20.90
CA PRO A 10 28.47 -1.19 -21.15
C PRO A 10 28.25 -0.35 -19.89
N PHE A 11 27.99 -0.97 -18.73
CA PHE A 11 27.65 -0.28 -17.50
C PHE A 11 28.74 -0.42 -16.44
N GLY A 12 29.01 0.63 -15.68
CA GLY A 12 29.95 0.62 -14.55
C GLY A 12 30.67 1.94 -14.37
N LYS A 13 31.59 1.97 -13.40
CA LYS A 13 32.40 3.16 -13.09
C LYS A 13 33.28 3.53 -14.29
N GLY A 14 33.08 4.72 -14.85
CA GLY A 14 33.78 5.19 -16.06
C GLY A 14 33.16 4.73 -17.39
N LEU A 15 32.05 4.00 -17.36
CA LEU A 15 31.24 3.58 -18.51
C LEU A 15 29.87 4.29 -18.49
N PHE A 16 28.87 3.74 -19.23
CA PHE A 16 27.53 4.33 -19.25
C PHE A 16 26.84 4.19 -17.89
N GLU A 17 26.53 5.32 -17.27
CA GLU A 17 25.77 5.38 -16.02
C GLU A 17 24.32 5.74 -16.31
N ILE A 18 23.38 4.91 -15.84
CA ILE A 18 21.95 5.23 -15.88
C ILE A 18 21.71 6.33 -14.84
N LYS A 19 21.50 7.55 -15.31
CA LYS A 19 21.16 8.69 -14.44
C LYS A 19 19.81 8.41 -13.78
N THR A 20 19.82 8.12 -12.49
CA THR A 20 18.61 8.04 -11.68
C THR A 20 18.11 9.47 -11.44
N GLY A 21 16.91 9.80 -11.94
CA GLY A 21 16.27 11.07 -11.65
C GLY A 21 16.04 11.19 -10.13
N ILE A 22 16.46 12.31 -9.56
CA ILE A 22 16.17 12.63 -8.15
C ILE A 22 14.69 13.02 -8.06
N GLY A 23 13.84 12.04 -7.84
CA GLY A 23 12.43 12.28 -7.53
C GLY A 23 12.33 13.00 -6.18
N ARG A 24 11.90 14.25 -6.16
CA ARG A 24 11.59 14.96 -4.90
C ARG A 24 10.35 14.31 -4.27
N LYS A 25 10.55 13.41 -3.33
CA LYS A 25 9.47 12.90 -2.47
C LYS A 25 9.01 14.06 -1.58
N LYS A 26 7.86 14.64 -1.86
CA LYS A 26 7.20 15.60 -0.98
C LYS A 26 6.39 14.80 0.04
N GLY A 27 6.88 14.70 1.27
CA GLY A 27 6.08 14.20 2.39
C GLY A 27 4.93 15.15 2.72
N LEU A 28 3.81 14.60 3.19
CA LEU A 28 2.69 15.40 3.69
C LEU A 28 3.03 16.00 5.06
N THR A 29 2.65 17.24 5.26
CA THR A 29 2.75 17.88 6.59
C THR A 29 1.69 17.34 7.53
N LYS A 30 1.89 17.49 8.86
CA LYS A 30 0.89 17.10 9.86
C LYS A 30 -0.46 17.77 9.63
N LYS A 31 -0.49 19.04 9.21
CA LYS A 31 -1.70 19.79 8.89
C LYS A 31 -2.45 19.17 7.70
N GLN A 32 -1.71 18.80 6.64
CA GLN A 32 -2.27 18.15 5.46
C GLN A 32 -2.81 16.76 5.78
N LEU A 33 -2.08 15.98 6.56
CA LEU A 33 -2.56 14.67 7.04
C LEU A 33 -3.85 14.82 7.83
N LYS A 34 -3.89 15.76 8.79
CA LYS A 34 -5.11 16.00 9.57
C LYS A 34 -6.28 16.37 8.65
N ALA A 35 -6.09 17.23 7.67
CA ALA A 35 -7.14 17.60 6.72
C ALA A 35 -7.65 16.39 5.91
N ILE A 36 -6.78 15.47 5.52
CA ILE A 36 -7.18 14.22 4.83
C ILE A 36 -7.98 13.31 5.77
N PHE A 37 -7.56 13.17 7.02
CA PHE A 37 -8.25 12.35 8.01
C PHE A 37 -9.64 12.87 8.33
N ASP A 38 -9.78 14.19 8.46
CA ASP A 38 -11.03 14.87 8.80
C ASP A 38 -11.97 15.02 7.58
N TYR A 39 -11.46 14.81 6.36
CA TYR A 39 -12.22 14.95 5.11
C TYR A 39 -13.38 13.97 5.05
N LYS A 40 -14.57 14.48 4.72
CA LYS A 40 -15.79 13.70 4.51
C LYS A 40 -16.39 14.06 3.15
N SER A 41 -16.74 13.05 2.37
CA SER A 41 -17.45 13.21 1.10
C SER A 41 -18.87 12.67 1.25
N GLU A 42 -19.82 13.26 0.53
CA GLU A 42 -21.16 12.67 0.39
C GLU A 42 -21.11 11.36 -0.42
N ASN A 43 -20.11 11.20 -1.24
CA ASN A 43 -19.88 9.98 -2.02
C ASN A 43 -19.18 8.91 -1.17
N GLU A 44 -19.91 7.88 -0.78
CA GLU A 44 -19.43 6.77 0.03
C GLU A 44 -18.23 6.05 -0.59
N THR A 45 -18.20 5.93 -1.93
CA THR A 45 -17.06 5.36 -2.65
C THR A 45 -15.78 6.18 -2.42
N THR A 46 -15.88 7.50 -2.35
CA THR A 46 -14.73 8.37 -2.06
C THR A 46 -14.25 8.16 -0.63
N ASN A 47 -15.17 8.09 0.34
CA ASN A 47 -14.81 7.81 1.73
C ASN A 47 -14.14 6.43 1.86
N ARG A 48 -14.66 5.40 1.20
CA ARG A 48 -14.07 4.05 1.21
C ARG A 48 -12.62 4.04 0.75
N TYR A 49 -12.32 4.65 -0.39
CA TYR A 49 -10.94 4.64 -0.91
C TYR A 49 -10.02 5.60 -0.17
N LYS A 50 -10.53 6.67 0.43
CA LYS A 50 -9.80 7.50 1.40
C LYS A 50 -9.44 6.69 2.65
N ASP A 51 -10.39 5.96 3.19
CA ASP A 51 -10.18 5.14 4.39
C ASP A 51 -9.17 4.01 4.13
N LEU A 52 -9.18 3.39 2.94
CA LEU A 52 -8.14 2.44 2.54
C LEU A 52 -6.75 3.10 2.42
N TRP A 53 -6.68 4.34 1.95
CA TRP A 53 -5.42 5.09 1.94
C TRP A 53 -4.92 5.38 3.37
N ILE A 54 -5.84 5.77 4.27
CA ILE A 54 -5.54 5.96 5.69
C ILE A 54 -5.05 4.65 6.33
N PHE A 55 -5.67 3.52 5.99
CA PHE A 55 -5.23 2.20 6.44
C PHE A 55 -3.78 1.92 6.01
N ILE A 56 -3.44 2.18 4.74
CA ILE A 56 -2.07 2.04 4.23
C ILE A 56 -1.11 2.90 5.05
N TYR A 57 -1.48 4.15 5.32
CA TYR A 57 -0.65 5.08 6.09
C TYR A 57 -0.44 4.60 7.53
N LEU A 58 -1.49 4.21 8.23
CA LEU A 58 -1.44 3.76 9.62
C LEU A 58 -0.73 2.41 9.78
N CYS A 59 -0.71 1.58 8.75
CA CYS A 59 0.08 0.35 8.70
C CYS A 59 1.52 0.59 8.19
N ASN A 60 2.13 1.74 8.53
CA ASN A 60 3.52 2.06 8.19
C ASN A 60 3.83 2.02 6.68
N GLY A 61 2.87 2.40 5.84
CA GLY A 61 3.01 2.36 4.39
C GLY A 61 2.98 0.93 3.83
N ILE A 62 2.11 0.09 4.34
CA ILE A 62 1.93 -1.28 3.82
C ILE A 62 1.70 -1.24 2.30
N ASN A 63 2.34 -2.16 1.58
CA ASN A 63 2.09 -2.26 0.15
C ASN A 63 0.62 -2.68 -0.11
N PRO A 64 -0.10 -2.07 -1.05
CA PRO A 64 -1.48 -2.47 -1.37
C PRO A 64 -1.65 -3.96 -1.66
N THR A 65 -0.63 -4.62 -2.24
CA THR A 65 -0.65 -6.07 -2.46
C THR A 65 -0.70 -6.84 -1.14
N ASP A 66 0.09 -6.41 -0.15
CA ASP A 66 0.16 -7.04 1.15
C ASP A 66 -1.12 -6.71 1.94
N MET A 67 -1.60 -5.46 1.92
CA MET A 67 -2.86 -5.03 2.53
C MET A 67 -4.05 -5.90 2.08
N LEU A 68 -4.19 -6.14 0.78
CA LEU A 68 -5.33 -6.91 0.25
C LEU A 68 -5.24 -8.41 0.57
N LYS A 69 -4.10 -8.89 1.04
CA LYS A 69 -3.89 -10.27 1.46
C LYS A 69 -4.01 -10.48 2.96
N LEU A 70 -4.10 -9.41 3.74
CA LEU A 70 -4.28 -9.52 5.18
C LEU A 70 -5.55 -10.28 5.51
N LYS A 71 -5.43 -11.23 6.42
CA LYS A 71 -6.52 -11.98 7.03
C LYS A 71 -6.75 -11.51 8.46
N PHE A 72 -7.90 -11.85 9.01
CA PHE A 72 -8.15 -11.59 10.44
C PHE A 72 -7.21 -12.36 11.34
N SER A 73 -6.69 -13.52 10.91
CA SER A 73 -5.62 -14.25 11.61
C SER A 73 -4.29 -13.50 11.70
N ASP A 74 -4.07 -12.48 10.86
CA ASP A 74 -2.88 -11.65 10.93
C ASP A 74 -2.99 -10.53 11.99
N ILE A 75 -4.14 -10.43 12.66
CA ILE A 75 -4.35 -9.54 13.80
C ILE A 75 -4.09 -10.35 15.07
N VAL A 76 -2.96 -10.09 15.71
CA VAL A 76 -2.51 -10.78 16.92
C VAL A 76 -2.21 -9.76 18.01
N ASP A 77 -2.75 -9.96 19.19
CA ASP A 77 -2.51 -9.11 20.38
C ASP A 77 -2.72 -7.59 20.10
N GLY A 78 -3.71 -7.25 19.27
CA GLY A 78 -4.01 -5.87 18.91
C GLY A 78 -3.05 -5.24 17.90
N GLU A 79 -2.24 -6.05 17.23
CA GLU A 79 -1.34 -5.63 16.15
C GLU A 79 -1.64 -6.38 14.85
N ILE A 80 -1.54 -5.70 13.72
CA ILE A 80 -1.51 -6.33 12.39
C ILE A 80 -0.06 -6.72 12.12
N CYS A 81 0.17 -8.04 11.97
CA CYS A 81 1.47 -8.64 11.74
C CYS A 81 1.58 -9.13 10.30
N PHE A 82 2.57 -8.66 9.55
CA PHE A 82 2.76 -9.08 8.16
C PHE A 82 4.22 -9.08 7.72
N VAL A 83 4.53 -9.91 6.73
CA VAL A 83 5.85 -9.97 6.08
C VAL A 83 5.75 -9.35 4.69
N ARG A 84 6.65 -8.44 4.36
CA ARG A 84 6.66 -7.74 3.08
C ARG A 84 7.07 -8.70 1.95
N GLN A 85 6.17 -9.01 1.02
CA GLN A 85 6.42 -9.94 -0.09
C GLN A 85 7.61 -9.56 -0.98
N LYS A 86 7.83 -8.27 -1.23
CA LYS A 86 8.92 -7.81 -2.12
C LYS A 86 10.31 -8.20 -1.59
N THR A 87 10.47 -8.29 -0.28
CA THR A 87 11.76 -8.63 0.36
C THR A 87 11.83 -10.09 0.80
N GLU A 88 10.75 -10.84 0.71
CA GLU A 88 10.67 -12.25 1.14
C GLU A 88 11.66 -13.14 0.40
N ARG A 89 11.94 -12.87 -0.88
CA ARG A 89 12.86 -13.66 -1.72
C ARG A 89 14.33 -13.25 -1.60
N THR A 90 14.61 -12.03 -1.10
CA THR A 90 15.97 -11.46 -1.13
C THR A 90 16.62 -11.38 0.25
N THR A 91 15.87 -11.55 1.34
CA THR A 91 16.41 -11.42 2.70
C THR A 91 16.34 -12.76 3.42
N LYS A 92 17.49 -13.27 3.88
CA LYS A 92 17.58 -14.51 4.70
C LYS A 92 16.81 -14.37 6.02
N ASN A 93 16.70 -13.16 6.59
CA ASN A 93 15.93 -12.87 7.80
C ASN A 93 14.65 -12.15 7.42
N ARG A 94 13.52 -12.87 7.39
CA ARG A 94 12.18 -12.32 7.21
C ARG A 94 11.84 -11.45 8.40
N LYS A 95 11.85 -10.12 8.21
CA LYS A 95 11.46 -9.19 9.26
C LYS A 95 9.95 -8.98 9.20
N GLU A 96 9.27 -9.43 10.24
CA GLU A 96 7.86 -9.14 10.45
C GLU A 96 7.68 -7.63 10.73
N ILE A 97 6.69 -7.04 10.08
CA ILE A 97 6.27 -5.66 10.33
C ILE A 97 5.01 -5.74 11.19
N ARG A 98 4.97 -4.93 12.24
CA ARG A 98 3.84 -4.85 13.16
C ARG A 98 3.27 -3.44 13.13
N ALA A 99 1.95 -3.34 13.09
CA ALA A 99 1.23 -2.09 13.15
C ALA A 99 0.12 -2.20 14.20
N VAL A 100 0.16 -1.32 15.19
CA VAL A 100 -0.85 -1.31 16.27
C VAL A 100 -2.23 -1.00 15.69
N VAL A 101 -3.24 -1.80 16.03
CA VAL A 101 -4.63 -1.57 15.65
C VAL A 101 -5.18 -0.44 16.50
N SER A 102 -5.00 0.79 16.03
CA SER A 102 -5.59 1.98 16.65
C SER A 102 -7.12 1.98 16.48
N SER A 103 -7.81 2.80 17.28
CA SER A 103 -9.26 2.98 17.13
C SER A 103 -9.69 3.39 15.72
N GLN A 104 -8.86 4.16 15.03
CA GLN A 104 -9.11 4.53 13.63
C GLN A 104 -8.96 3.35 12.67
N LEU A 105 -7.92 2.51 12.84
CA LEU A 105 -7.79 1.29 12.05
C LEU A 105 -8.96 0.34 12.29
N GLN A 106 -9.37 0.17 13.55
CA GLN A 106 -10.52 -0.66 13.88
C GLN A 106 -11.80 -0.13 13.20
N THR A 107 -12.06 1.18 13.26
CA THR A 107 -13.22 1.80 12.59
C THR A 107 -13.21 1.51 11.08
N ILE A 108 -12.04 1.55 10.43
CA ILE A 108 -11.93 1.26 8.99
C ILE A 108 -12.22 -0.22 8.71
N ILE A 109 -11.69 -1.12 9.54
CA ILE A 109 -11.93 -2.56 9.44
C ILE A 109 -13.42 -2.86 9.63
N ASP A 110 -14.05 -2.33 10.66
CA ASP A 110 -15.47 -2.55 10.96
C ASP A 110 -16.37 -2.05 9.84
N LYS A 111 -16.03 -0.90 9.25
CA LYS A 111 -16.84 -0.27 8.20
C LYS A 111 -16.71 -0.95 6.84
N TRP A 112 -15.52 -1.39 6.46
CA TRP A 112 -15.21 -1.84 5.10
C TRP A 112 -14.76 -3.29 5.01
N GLY A 113 -14.55 -3.95 6.15
CA GLY A 113 -14.05 -5.32 6.22
C GLY A 113 -15.12 -6.38 6.06
N ASN A 114 -14.65 -7.59 5.92
CA ASN A 114 -15.45 -8.82 5.99
C ASN A 114 -15.84 -9.14 7.45
N LYS A 115 -16.66 -10.18 7.63
CA LYS A 115 -16.89 -10.77 8.95
C LYS A 115 -15.55 -11.22 9.55
N PRO A 116 -15.30 -10.95 10.86
CA PRO A 116 -14.02 -11.22 11.51
C PRO A 116 -13.84 -12.71 11.83
N LEU A 117 -13.73 -13.53 10.80
CA LEU A 117 -13.37 -14.95 10.91
C LEU A 117 -11.88 -15.09 10.55
N PRO A 118 -11.10 -15.93 11.25
CA PRO A 118 -9.64 -16.02 11.10
C PRO A 118 -9.17 -16.17 9.64
N ASP A 119 -9.84 -17.00 8.85
CA ASP A 119 -9.47 -17.28 7.47
C ASP A 119 -9.96 -16.27 6.45
N ASN A 120 -10.85 -15.34 6.85
CA ASN A 120 -11.32 -14.31 5.97
C ASN A 120 -10.26 -13.24 5.75
N TYR A 121 -10.16 -12.76 4.50
CA TYR A 121 -9.42 -11.51 4.24
C TYR A 121 -10.08 -10.35 4.97
N ILE A 122 -9.27 -9.42 5.49
CA ILE A 122 -9.80 -8.23 6.16
C ILE A 122 -10.72 -7.46 5.20
N PHE A 123 -10.26 -7.23 3.95
CA PHE A 123 -11.06 -6.50 2.96
C PHE A 123 -11.64 -7.41 1.88
N PRO A 124 -12.89 -7.15 1.40
CA PRO A 124 -13.63 -8.02 0.48
C PRO A 124 -13.21 -7.87 -0.99
N TYR A 125 -11.91 -7.93 -1.26
CA TYR A 125 -11.37 -7.84 -2.62
C TYR A 125 -10.88 -9.18 -3.16
N MET A 126 -10.40 -10.06 -2.29
CA MET A 126 -9.92 -11.39 -2.64
C MET A 126 -10.81 -12.47 -2.02
N LYS A 127 -10.93 -13.61 -2.69
CA LYS A 127 -11.73 -14.77 -2.27
C LYS A 127 -10.88 -16.00 -1.96
N GLY A 128 -9.57 -15.96 -2.28
CA GLY A 128 -8.61 -17.01 -1.98
C GLY A 128 -8.34 -18.02 -3.09
N HIS A 129 -9.16 -18.04 -4.13
CA HIS A 129 -9.02 -18.95 -5.28
C HIS A 129 -8.49 -18.28 -6.55
N GLU A 130 -8.14 -16.97 -6.47
CA GLU A 130 -7.62 -16.23 -7.62
C GLU A 130 -6.26 -16.75 -8.07
N THR A 131 -6.06 -16.80 -9.37
CA THR A 131 -4.75 -16.99 -9.99
C THR A 131 -3.82 -15.81 -9.69
N ALA A 132 -2.52 -15.96 -9.94
CA ALA A 132 -1.56 -14.87 -9.78
C ALA A 132 -1.87 -13.66 -10.67
N ILE A 133 -2.42 -13.91 -11.87
CA ILE A 133 -2.80 -12.87 -12.84
C ILE A 133 -4.01 -12.10 -12.33
N GLU A 134 -5.04 -12.79 -11.87
CA GLU A 134 -6.25 -12.18 -11.31
C GLU A 134 -5.95 -11.36 -10.07
N ARG A 135 -5.14 -11.88 -9.14
CA ARG A 135 -4.69 -11.13 -7.96
C ARG A 135 -3.99 -9.83 -8.34
N LYS A 136 -3.12 -9.89 -9.35
CA LYS A 136 -2.42 -8.69 -9.84
C LYS A 136 -3.39 -7.68 -10.48
N ALA A 137 -4.42 -8.15 -11.18
CA ALA A 137 -5.46 -7.30 -11.76
C ALA A 137 -6.30 -6.62 -10.67
N ILE A 138 -6.73 -7.36 -9.64
CA ILE A 138 -7.47 -6.83 -8.48
C ILE A 138 -6.66 -5.74 -7.78
N VAL A 139 -5.39 -6.01 -7.45
CA VAL A 139 -4.51 -5.03 -6.80
C VAL A 139 -4.39 -3.76 -7.65
N ARG A 140 -4.15 -3.92 -8.95
CA ARG A 140 -4.04 -2.78 -9.88
C ARG A 140 -5.30 -1.93 -9.93
N ASP A 141 -6.47 -2.56 -9.94
CA ASP A 141 -7.76 -1.85 -9.96
C ASP A 141 -7.99 -1.09 -8.65
N VAL A 142 -7.76 -1.72 -7.50
CA VAL A 142 -7.91 -1.07 -6.19
C VAL A 142 -6.95 0.12 -6.07
N VAL A 143 -5.67 -0.04 -6.43
CA VAL A 143 -4.68 1.05 -6.42
C VAL A 143 -5.12 2.20 -7.34
N LYS A 144 -5.59 1.90 -8.56
CA LYS A 144 -6.11 2.91 -9.49
C LYS A 144 -7.26 3.69 -8.88
N ARG A 145 -8.19 3.03 -8.20
CA ARG A 145 -9.34 3.65 -7.55
C ARG A 145 -8.92 4.50 -6.35
N ILE A 146 -8.02 4.01 -5.49
CA ILE A 146 -7.47 4.80 -4.39
C ILE A 146 -6.83 6.07 -4.94
N ASN A 147 -5.90 5.95 -5.89
CA ASN A 147 -5.19 7.10 -6.44
C ASN A 147 -6.12 8.10 -7.11
N LYS A 148 -7.16 7.63 -7.84
CA LYS A 148 -8.18 8.50 -8.44
C LYS A 148 -8.90 9.33 -7.38
N ARG A 149 -9.35 8.72 -6.27
CA ARG A 149 -10.08 9.42 -5.22
C ARG A 149 -9.18 10.33 -4.40
N MET A 150 -7.97 9.86 -4.08
CA MET A 150 -6.99 10.68 -3.35
C MET A 150 -6.53 11.89 -4.15
N LYS A 151 -6.46 11.80 -5.48
CA LYS A 151 -6.20 12.94 -6.35
C LYS A 151 -7.30 14.00 -6.22
N LEU A 152 -8.58 13.62 -6.29
CA LEU A 152 -9.71 14.53 -6.12
C LEU A 152 -9.68 15.20 -4.75
N ILE A 153 -9.50 14.44 -3.68
CA ILE A 153 -9.37 14.96 -2.32
C ILE A 153 -8.20 15.94 -2.21
N GLY A 154 -7.06 15.60 -2.81
CA GLY A 154 -5.89 16.47 -2.82
C GLY A 154 -6.11 17.79 -3.56
N GLU A 155 -6.88 17.78 -4.65
CA GLU A 155 -7.28 18.98 -5.41
C GLU A 155 -8.24 19.84 -4.56
N GLU A 156 -9.27 19.25 -3.94
CA GLU A 156 -10.21 19.97 -3.09
C GLU A 156 -9.56 20.59 -1.84
N LEU A 157 -8.58 19.89 -1.25
CA LEU A 157 -7.85 20.38 -0.07
C LEU A 157 -6.65 21.29 -0.40
N GLY A 158 -6.37 21.54 -1.68
CA GLY A 158 -5.20 22.32 -2.10
C GLY A 158 -3.85 21.68 -1.77
N ILE A 159 -3.80 20.36 -1.57
CA ILE A 159 -2.58 19.63 -1.23
C ILE A 159 -1.81 19.20 -2.48
N GLY A 160 -2.52 19.01 -3.59
CA GLY A 160 -1.99 18.49 -4.84
C GLY A 160 -2.17 16.98 -4.98
N ASN A 161 -1.33 16.34 -5.79
CA ASN A 161 -1.51 14.93 -6.12
C ASN A 161 -1.07 14.00 -4.97
N ILE A 162 -2.02 13.28 -4.42
CA ILE A 162 -1.81 12.27 -3.37
C ILE A 162 -1.94 10.88 -3.99
N THR A 163 -1.01 9.99 -3.67
CA THR A 163 -1.00 8.60 -4.18
C THR A 163 -0.79 7.60 -3.05
N THR A 164 -0.88 6.31 -3.36
CA THR A 164 -0.53 5.21 -2.43
C THR A 164 0.96 5.11 -2.12
N TYR A 165 1.81 5.86 -2.80
CA TYR A 165 3.23 6.00 -2.48
C TYR A 165 3.39 7.20 -1.55
N ILE A 166 3.46 6.91 -0.26
CA ILE A 166 3.61 7.87 0.84
C ILE A 166 5.07 7.98 1.22
#